data_7e627ce9047e82a216ffb638f5efc967
#
_entry.id   7e627ce9047e82a216ffb638f5efc967
#
_cell.length_a   1.000
_cell.length_b   1.000
_cell.length_c   1.000
_cell.angle_alpha   90.00
_cell.angle_beta   90.00
_cell.angle_gamma   90.00
#
_symmetry.space_group_name_H-M   'P 1'
#
loop_
_entity.id
_entity.type
_entity.pdbx_description
1 polymer ?
#
loop_
_entity_poly.entity_id
_entity_poly.type
_entity_poly.pdbx_seq_one_letter_code
_entity_poly.pdbx_strand_id
1 'polypeptide(L)' 'MTTNDQLPAPQSLGYEEARDELVRIVQALEGGQAPLEDTLTMWERGEALAARCSQILDGAQERLSGRTTTPSPEAR' A
#
# COMPACT_ATOMS: atom_id res chain seq x y z
N MET A 1 -4.98 16.48 18.71
CA MET A 1 -4.19 16.06 17.65
C MET A 1 -4.26 14.57 17.46
N THR A 2 -4.36 14.16 16.29
CA THR A 2 -4.47 12.75 16.08
C THR A 2 -3.17 12.20 15.58
N THR A 3 -3.00 10.93 15.75
CA THR A 3 -1.82 10.26 15.26
C THR A 3 -1.68 10.42 13.77
N ASN A 4 -2.79 10.52 13.09
CA ASN A 4 -2.74 10.63 11.64
C ASN A 4 -2.02 11.88 11.17
N ASP A 5 -2.09 12.93 11.97
CA ASP A 5 -1.41 14.16 11.60
C ASP A 5 0.08 13.98 11.53
N GLN A 6 0.58 12.96 12.20
CA GLN A 6 2.01 12.72 12.25
C GLN A 6 2.49 11.74 11.22
N LEU A 7 1.58 11.07 10.55
CA LEU A 7 1.95 10.10 9.56
C LEU A 7 1.94 10.72 8.17
N PRO A 8 2.92 10.37 7.35
CA PRO A 8 2.91 10.91 5.99
C PRO A 8 1.71 10.38 5.21
N ALA A 9 1.29 11.15 4.25
CA ALA A 9 0.25 10.69 3.36
C ALA A 9 0.76 9.49 2.58
N PRO A 10 -0.08 8.50 2.33
CA PRO A 10 0.39 7.32 1.58
C PRO A 10 1.02 7.67 0.25
N GLN A 11 0.51 8.68 -0.42
CA GLN A 11 1.04 9.06 -1.72
C GLN A 11 2.47 9.58 -1.65
N SER A 12 2.92 9.97 -0.48
CA SER A 12 4.28 10.47 -0.34
C SER A 12 5.28 9.39 0.02
N LEU A 13 4.82 8.17 0.22
CA LEU A 13 5.70 7.09 0.64
C LEU A 13 6.24 6.32 -0.55
N GLY A 14 7.48 5.85 -0.42
CA GLY A 14 8.01 4.91 -1.39
C GLY A 14 7.43 3.53 -1.15
N TYR A 15 7.78 2.63 -2.05
CA TYR A 15 7.20 1.29 -2.00
C TYR A 15 7.53 0.57 -0.69
N GLU A 16 8.79 0.57 -0.29
CA GLU A 16 9.18 -0.18 0.89
C GLU A 16 8.55 0.39 2.15
N GLU A 17 8.49 1.71 2.23
CA GLU A 17 7.89 2.35 3.38
C GLU A 17 6.40 2.03 3.47
N ALA A 18 5.72 2.12 2.34
CA ALA A 18 4.29 1.84 2.31
C ALA A 18 4.04 0.37 2.65
N ARG A 19 4.86 -0.51 2.10
CA ARG A 19 4.70 -1.93 2.36
C ARG A 19 4.96 -2.26 3.83
N ASP A 20 5.99 -1.68 4.41
CA ASP A 20 6.30 -1.96 5.80
C ASP A 20 5.18 -1.52 6.72
N GLU A 21 4.62 -0.36 6.46
CA GLU A 21 3.52 0.11 7.28
C GLU A 21 2.29 -0.77 7.08
N LEU A 22 2.03 -1.17 5.85
CA LEU A 22 0.89 -2.04 5.57
C LEU A 22 1.02 -3.37 6.31
N VAL A 23 2.21 -3.94 6.33
CA VAL A 23 2.43 -5.18 7.05
C VAL A 23 2.13 -5.00 8.53
N ARG A 24 2.57 -3.90 9.11
CA ARG A 24 2.30 -3.65 10.52
C ARG A 24 0.81 -3.52 10.80
N ILE A 25 0.09 -2.87 9.88
CA ILE A 25 -1.36 -2.72 10.04
C ILE A 25 -2.03 -4.09 9.97
N VAL A 26 -1.64 -4.90 9.00
CA VAL A 26 -2.23 -6.23 8.86
C VAL A 26 -2.00 -7.05 10.11
N GLN A 27 -0.79 -6.99 10.65
CA GLN A 27 -0.48 -7.73 11.87
C GLN A 27 -1.32 -7.24 13.04
N ALA A 28 -1.52 -5.94 13.14
CA ALA A 28 -2.34 -5.40 14.22
C ALA A 28 -3.79 -5.83 14.07
N LEU A 29 -4.28 -5.84 12.85
CA LEU A 29 -5.67 -6.27 12.60
C LEU A 29 -5.83 -7.76 12.89
N GLU A 30 -4.85 -8.56 12.53
CA GLU A 30 -4.92 -9.99 12.80
C GLU A 30 -4.89 -10.28 14.28
N GLY A 31 -4.26 -9.43 15.06
CA GLY A 31 -4.25 -9.60 16.49
C GLY A 31 -5.59 -9.42 17.14
N GLY A 32 -6.43 -8.61 16.53
CA GLY A 32 -7.80 -8.48 16.98
C GLY A 32 -7.98 -7.83 18.32
N GLN A 33 -7.01 -7.07 18.78
CA GLN A 33 -7.08 -6.49 20.12
C GLN A 33 -7.40 -5.01 20.11
N ALA A 34 -7.42 -4.39 18.95
CA ALA A 34 -7.68 -2.96 18.87
C ALA A 34 -9.17 -2.70 19.00
N PRO A 35 -9.55 -1.56 19.60
CA PRO A 35 -10.96 -1.15 19.58
C PRO A 35 -11.46 -1.00 18.15
N LEU A 36 -12.76 -1.10 17.99
CA LEU A 36 -13.37 -1.07 16.68
C LEU A 36 -13.01 0.20 15.91
N GLU A 37 -13.04 1.34 16.57
CA GLU A 37 -12.72 2.58 15.90
C GLU A 37 -11.31 2.58 15.35
N ASP A 38 -10.38 2.04 16.14
CA ASP A 38 -9.00 1.96 15.70
C ASP A 38 -8.85 0.98 14.56
N THR A 39 -9.62 -0.10 14.63
CA THR A 39 -9.59 -1.09 13.56
C THR A 39 -10.03 -0.48 12.24
N LEU A 40 -11.08 0.32 12.26
CA LEU A 40 -11.57 0.97 11.05
C LEU A 40 -10.55 1.96 10.50
N THR A 41 -9.95 2.73 11.40
CA THR A 41 -8.92 3.70 10.97
C THR A 41 -7.74 2.98 10.34
N MET A 42 -7.29 1.90 10.96
CA MET A 42 -6.19 1.13 10.42
C MET A 42 -6.56 0.52 9.08
N TRP A 43 -7.78 0.05 8.95
CA TRP A 43 -8.25 -0.54 7.72
C TRP A 43 -8.21 0.48 6.58
N GLU A 44 -8.71 1.68 6.86
CA GLU A 44 -8.69 2.72 5.85
C GLU A 44 -7.28 3.09 5.44
N ARG A 45 -6.41 3.21 6.42
CA ARG A 45 -5.01 3.52 6.12
C ARG A 45 -4.39 2.39 5.31
N GLY A 46 -4.68 1.15 5.68
CA GLY A 46 -4.16 -0.01 4.96
C GLY A 46 -4.61 -0.03 3.52
N GLU A 47 -5.87 0.33 3.28
CA GLU A 47 -6.36 0.39 1.91
C GLU A 47 -5.60 1.42 1.08
N ALA A 48 -5.34 2.57 1.67
CA ALA A 48 -4.60 3.61 0.96
C ALA A 48 -3.17 3.18 0.69
N LEU A 49 -2.55 2.51 1.66
CA LEU A 49 -1.19 2.03 1.48
C LEU A 49 -1.12 0.95 0.41
N ALA A 50 -2.10 0.06 0.40
CA ALA A 50 -2.15 -0.97 -0.63
C ALA A 50 -2.31 -0.36 -2.01
N ALA A 51 -3.15 0.66 -2.12
CA ALA A 51 -3.31 1.35 -3.39
C ALA A 51 -2.00 2.00 -3.83
N ARG A 52 -1.27 2.57 -2.88
CA ARG A 52 0.01 3.19 -3.20
C ARG A 52 1.00 2.16 -3.72
N CYS A 53 1.08 1.01 -3.06
CA CYS A 53 1.96 -0.06 -3.51
C CYS A 53 1.60 -0.52 -4.91
N SER A 54 0.31 -0.68 -5.15
CA SER A 54 -0.16 -1.09 -6.47
C SER A 54 0.22 -0.09 -7.54
N GLN A 55 0.04 1.20 -7.25
CA GLN A 55 0.40 2.25 -8.19
C GLN A 55 1.87 2.19 -8.56
N ILE A 56 2.71 1.98 -7.56
CA ILE A 56 4.14 1.93 -7.82
C ILE A 56 4.49 0.72 -8.67
N LEU A 57 3.91 -0.42 -8.35
CA LEU A 57 4.18 -1.63 -9.13
C LEU A 57 3.66 -1.50 -10.55
N ASP A 58 2.48 -0.90 -10.72
CA ASP A 58 1.94 -0.70 -12.05
C ASP A 58 2.84 0.20 -12.87
N GLY A 59 3.36 1.25 -12.27
CA GLY A 59 4.28 2.12 -12.97
C GLY A 59 5.55 1.41 -13.39
N ALA A 60 6.07 0.56 -12.51
CA ALA A 60 7.26 -0.21 -12.82
C ALA A 60 6.99 -1.18 -13.96
N GLN A 61 5.83 -1.82 -13.94
CA GLN A 61 5.47 -2.74 -14.99
C GLN A 61 5.34 -2.04 -16.33
N GLU A 62 4.75 -0.86 -16.33
CA GLU A 62 4.61 -0.10 -17.55
C GLU A 62 5.97 0.24 -18.14
N ARG A 63 6.90 0.62 -17.29
CA ARG A 63 8.22 0.95 -17.78
C ARG A 63 8.91 -0.25 -18.35
N LEU A 64 8.77 -1.39 -17.72
CA LEU A 64 9.37 -2.60 -18.20
C LEU A 64 8.74 -3.03 -19.52
N SER A 65 7.44 -2.96 -19.60
CA SER A 65 6.75 -3.33 -20.82
C SER A 65 7.15 -2.44 -21.99
N GLY A 66 7.24 -1.15 -21.72
CA GLY A 66 7.63 -0.22 -22.75
C GLY A 66 9.02 -0.49 -23.24
N ARG A 67 9.90 -0.94 -22.35
CA ARG A 67 11.24 -1.22 -22.73
C ARG A 67 11.37 -2.45 -23.54
N THR A 68 10.64 -3.48 -23.20
CA THR A 68 10.80 -4.76 -23.84
C THR A 68 9.97 -4.89 -25.08
N THR A 69 8.97 -4.07 -25.23
CA THR A 69 8.04 -4.15 -26.34
C THR A 69 7.41 -5.52 -26.48
N THR A 70 7.48 -6.31 -25.50
CA THR A 70 6.85 -7.61 -25.54
C THR A 70 5.42 -7.49 -25.20
N PRO A 71 4.61 -7.98 -26.00
CA PRO A 71 3.22 -7.95 -25.68
C PRO A 71 2.98 -8.89 -24.60
N SER A 72 2.56 -8.88 -23.97
CA SER A 72 2.40 -9.68 -23.01
C SER A 72 1.99 -10.83 -23.09
N PRO A 73 2.06 -11.23 -22.67
CA PRO A 73 1.78 -12.30 -22.66
C PRO A 73 0.67 -12.65 -22.28
N GLU A 74 0.32 -12.24 -22.47
CA GLU A 74 -0.47 -12.57 -22.17
C GLU A 74 -0.64 -13.06 -22.73
N ALA A 75 -0.29 -12.79 -23.28
CA ALA A 75 -0.35 -13.31 -23.77
C ALA A 75 -0.12 -14.24 -23.50
N ARG A 76 -0.31 -14.45 -23.33
CA ARG A 76 -0.29 -15.26 -23.04
C ARG A 76 -0.84 -15.75 -23.04
#